data_b2dda1dc56ea85fddd6e5c1cc4593f6e
#
_entry.id   b2dda1dc56ea85fddd6e5c1cc4593f6e
#
_cell.length_a   1.000
_cell.length_b   1.000
_cell.length_c   1.000
_cell.angle_alpha   90.00
_cell.angle_beta   90.00
_cell.angle_gamma   90.00
#
_symmetry.space_group_name_H-M   'P 1'
#
loop_
_entity.id
_entity.type
_entity.pdbx_description
1 polymer ?
#
loop_
_entity_poly.entity_id
_entity_poly.type
_entity_poly.pdbx_seq_one_letter_code
_entity_poly.pdbx_strand_id
1 'polypeptide(L)'
;MSIKINYSNKLTNKSPTNLILFVDEKFNIGDLKKYISNQEFSYISDLLKTSDLQKDLLFFEINSKKTIFLVSLKKDLKTSNIESLGAKFHSYINYDKKNDYFVNSDTINSNVKNFLGYFLHGLKLKSYEFNIYKSKKDKRLVSVNVIGNKNKISTQNQLRFKALEEGTFFARDLVSEPGNILHPDEYAKRINTLKKHGLKIDIYDDKKLKKLGMNALLGVGQGSIRG
;
A
#
# COMPACT_ATOMS: atom_id res chain seq x y z
N MET A 1 3.10 -9.02 -8.78
CA MET A 1 4.11 -7.95 -8.49
C MET A 1 4.23 -7.79 -6.98
N SER A 2 5.44 -7.61 -6.44
CA SER A 2 5.65 -7.33 -5.01
C SER A 2 6.29 -5.95 -4.82
N ILE A 3 5.90 -5.25 -3.74
CA ILE A 3 6.44 -3.93 -3.40
C ILE A 3 7.26 -4.01 -2.12
N LYS A 4 8.51 -3.54 -2.19
CA LYS A 4 9.41 -3.37 -1.05
C LYS A 4 9.55 -1.89 -0.73
N ILE A 5 9.27 -1.49 0.50
CA ILE A 5 9.48 -0.11 0.97
C ILE A 5 10.80 -0.05 1.73
N ASN A 6 11.67 0.87 1.34
CA ASN A 6 12.96 1.09 1.96
C ASN A 6 12.97 2.49 2.61
N TYR A 7 13.23 2.54 3.89
CA TYR A 7 13.37 3.78 4.67
C TYR A 7 14.84 4.16 4.81
N SER A 8 15.47 4.57 3.72
CA SER A 8 16.89 4.96 3.71
C SER A 8 17.02 6.48 3.72
N ASN A 9 17.85 6.99 4.63
CA ASN A 9 18.19 8.43 4.67
C ASN A 9 19.26 8.84 3.65
N LYS A 10 19.88 7.89 2.98
CA LYS A 10 20.95 8.15 2.02
C LYS A 10 20.35 8.13 0.61
N LEU A 11 20.34 9.28 -0.04
CA LEU A 11 20.38 9.30 -1.51
C LEU A 11 21.58 8.45 -1.89
N THR A 12 21.37 7.30 -2.50
CA THR A 12 22.42 6.64 -3.25
C THR A 12 22.95 7.66 -4.25
N ASN A 13 24.24 7.65 -4.58
CA ASN A 13 24.91 8.60 -5.48
C ASN A 13 24.30 8.68 -6.90
N LYS A 14 23.15 8.06 -7.13
CA LYS A 14 22.38 8.12 -8.37
C LYS A 14 21.22 9.10 -8.21
N SER A 15 21.10 10.02 -9.15
CA SER A 15 19.92 10.88 -9.26
C SER A 15 18.66 10.01 -9.31
N PRO A 16 17.60 10.33 -8.52
CA PRO A 16 16.40 9.54 -8.48
C PRO A 16 15.74 9.52 -9.87
N THR A 17 15.45 8.31 -10.37
CA THR A 17 14.88 8.12 -11.71
C THR A 17 13.37 8.39 -11.75
N ASN A 18 12.61 7.87 -10.80
CA ASN A 18 11.17 8.08 -10.70
C ASN A 18 10.89 8.74 -9.35
N LEU A 19 10.68 10.05 -9.40
CA LEU A 19 10.61 10.89 -8.21
C LEU A 19 9.17 11.28 -7.91
N ILE A 20 8.71 11.02 -6.70
CA ILE A 20 7.39 11.37 -6.20
C ILE A 20 7.53 12.58 -5.28
N LEU A 21 6.83 13.65 -5.63
CA LEU A 21 6.80 14.93 -4.93
C LEU A 21 5.35 15.28 -4.59
N PHE A 22 5.16 15.88 -3.44
CA PHE A 22 3.84 16.32 -2.98
C PHE A 22 3.71 17.83 -3.17
N VAL A 23 2.55 18.27 -3.64
CA VAL A 23 2.22 19.67 -3.95
C VAL A 23 0.86 20.02 -3.35
N ASP A 24 0.52 21.30 -3.31
CA ASP A 24 -0.82 21.73 -2.92
C ASP A 24 -1.90 21.37 -3.96
N GLU A 25 -3.15 21.62 -3.63
CA GLU A 25 -4.30 21.33 -4.50
C GLU A 25 -4.30 22.10 -5.83
N LYS A 26 -3.51 23.18 -5.93
CA LYS A 26 -3.33 23.99 -7.16
C LYS A 26 -2.12 23.58 -7.96
N PHE A 27 -1.43 22.52 -7.58
CA PHE A 27 -0.17 22.09 -8.19
C PHE A 27 0.90 23.16 -8.23
N ASN A 28 1.02 23.96 -7.17
CA ASN A 28 2.09 24.94 -7.04
C ASN A 28 3.44 24.21 -6.84
N ILE A 29 4.33 24.36 -7.81
CA ILE A 29 5.64 23.69 -7.83
C ILE A 29 6.79 24.60 -7.37
N GLY A 30 6.52 25.84 -6.92
CA GLY A 30 7.57 26.81 -6.57
C GLY A 30 8.62 26.26 -5.60
N ASP A 31 8.19 25.54 -4.57
CA ASP A 31 9.05 24.95 -3.56
C ASP A 31 9.85 23.73 -4.04
N LEU A 32 9.52 23.20 -5.21
CA LEU A 32 10.19 22.02 -5.76
C LEU A 32 11.52 22.31 -6.45
N LYS A 33 11.86 23.58 -6.72
CA LYS A 33 13.13 24.01 -7.35
C LYS A 33 14.38 23.44 -6.67
N LYS A 34 14.31 23.13 -5.38
CA LYS A 34 15.43 22.52 -4.62
C LYS A 34 15.57 21.01 -4.78
N TYR A 35 14.59 20.35 -5.41
CA TYR A 35 14.56 18.89 -5.60
C TYR A 35 14.65 18.46 -7.07
N ILE A 36 14.42 19.38 -8.00
CA ILE A 36 14.47 19.17 -9.44
C ILE A 36 15.33 20.24 -10.12
N SER A 37 15.87 19.94 -11.28
CA SER A 37 16.68 20.90 -12.04
C SER A 37 15.83 22.04 -12.60
N ASN A 38 16.46 23.16 -12.96
CA ASN A 38 15.77 24.30 -13.58
C ASN A 38 15.10 23.91 -14.91
N GLN A 39 15.72 23.02 -15.68
CA GLN A 39 15.13 22.51 -16.94
C GLN A 39 13.88 21.68 -16.69
N GLU A 40 13.91 20.76 -15.71
CA GLU A 40 12.77 19.97 -15.30
C GLU A 40 11.65 20.85 -14.75
N PHE A 41 12.00 21.85 -13.94
CA PHE A 41 11.05 22.81 -13.40
C PHE A 41 10.32 23.58 -14.51
N SER A 42 11.07 24.14 -15.48
CA SER A 42 10.49 24.86 -16.62
C SER A 42 9.57 23.95 -17.44
N TYR A 43 10.04 22.75 -17.77
CA TYR A 43 9.27 21.78 -18.54
C TYR A 43 7.94 21.40 -17.85
N ILE A 44 7.99 21.07 -16.55
CA ILE A 44 6.79 20.72 -15.79
C ILE A 44 5.86 21.94 -15.66
N SER A 45 6.40 23.13 -15.41
CA SER A 45 5.62 24.37 -15.33
C SER A 45 4.82 24.64 -16.60
N ASP A 46 5.40 24.38 -17.77
CA ASP A 46 4.71 24.56 -19.04
C ASP A 46 3.62 23.50 -19.25
N LEU A 47 3.89 22.25 -18.94
CA LEU A 47 2.89 21.17 -19.05
C LEU A 47 1.72 21.34 -18.07
N LEU A 48 1.96 21.88 -16.89
CA LEU A 48 0.89 22.16 -15.92
C LEU A 48 -0.15 23.15 -16.44
N LYS A 49 0.22 24.09 -17.33
CA LYS A 49 -0.71 25.07 -17.92
C LYS A 49 -1.83 24.40 -18.74
N THR A 50 -1.57 23.21 -19.29
CA THR A 50 -2.52 22.45 -20.12
C THR A 50 -3.02 21.18 -19.44
N SER A 51 -2.54 20.88 -18.22
CA SER A 51 -2.92 19.68 -17.47
C SER A 51 -4.24 19.85 -16.79
N ASP A 52 -4.95 18.72 -16.61
CA ASP A 52 -6.17 18.65 -15.78
C ASP A 52 -5.81 18.64 -14.30
N LEU A 53 -5.87 19.81 -13.67
CA LEU A 53 -5.55 20.00 -12.25
C LEU A 53 -6.63 19.48 -11.28
N GLN A 54 -7.74 18.90 -11.79
CA GLN A 54 -8.72 18.21 -10.95
C GLN A 54 -8.24 16.83 -10.48
N LYS A 55 -7.23 16.28 -11.14
CA LYS A 55 -6.64 14.99 -10.79
C LYS A 55 -5.87 15.09 -9.46
N ASP A 56 -5.89 14.01 -8.71
CA ASP A 56 -5.11 13.90 -7.46
C ASP A 56 -3.63 13.59 -7.69
N LEU A 57 -3.27 13.13 -8.90
CA LEU A 57 -1.92 12.75 -9.27
C LEU A 57 -1.68 13.03 -10.75
N LEU A 58 -0.58 13.72 -11.03
CA LEU A 58 -0.05 13.93 -12.38
C LEU A 58 1.34 13.33 -12.47
N PHE A 59 1.74 12.91 -13.68
CA PHE A 59 3.08 12.44 -13.94
C PHE A 59 3.62 13.05 -15.23
N PHE A 60 4.92 13.31 -15.24
CA PHE A 60 5.63 13.94 -16.33
C PHE A 60 6.85 13.11 -16.68
N GLU A 61 6.88 12.54 -17.87
CA GLU A 61 8.03 11.84 -18.41
C GLU A 61 9.07 12.86 -18.87
N ILE A 62 10.16 12.97 -18.11
CA ILE A 62 11.27 13.88 -18.45
C ILE A 62 12.11 13.28 -19.56
N ASN A 63 12.33 11.98 -19.50
CA ASN A 63 12.99 11.18 -20.52
C ASN A 63 12.67 9.69 -20.30
N SER A 64 13.20 8.81 -21.14
CA SER A 64 12.97 7.35 -21.06
C SER A 64 13.33 6.72 -19.70
N LYS A 65 14.17 7.37 -18.89
CA LYS A 65 14.66 6.86 -17.62
C LYS A 65 14.07 7.57 -16.40
N LYS A 66 13.52 8.79 -16.58
CA LYS A 66 13.08 9.64 -15.46
C LYS A 66 11.66 10.12 -15.63
N THR A 67 10.85 9.87 -14.62
CA THR A 67 9.47 10.36 -14.48
C THR A 67 9.34 11.12 -13.16
N ILE A 68 8.66 12.25 -13.17
CA ILE A 68 8.31 13.00 -11.96
C ILE A 68 6.81 12.90 -11.75
N PHE A 69 6.43 12.47 -10.56
CA PHE A 69 5.05 12.36 -10.12
C PHE A 69 4.75 13.50 -9.15
N LEU A 70 3.67 14.22 -9.39
CA LEU A 70 3.13 15.22 -8.49
C LEU A 70 1.85 14.70 -7.86
N VAL A 71 1.84 14.58 -6.55
CA VAL A 71 0.68 14.16 -5.75
C VAL A 71 0.06 15.37 -5.08
N SER A 72 -1.19 15.66 -5.41
CA SER A 72 -1.91 16.81 -4.87
C SER A 72 -2.38 16.56 -3.44
N LEU A 73 -2.05 17.49 -2.56
CA LEU A 73 -2.49 17.51 -1.16
C LEU A 73 -3.65 18.50 -1.01
N LYS A 74 -4.86 18.00 -0.97
CA LYS A 74 -6.06 18.81 -0.68
C LYS A 74 -6.09 19.21 0.79
N LYS A 75 -6.79 20.29 1.10
CA LYS A 75 -7.11 20.66 2.49
C LYS A 75 -8.01 19.59 3.11
N ASP A 76 -7.91 19.41 4.41
CA ASP A 76 -8.78 18.52 5.21
C ASP A 76 -8.80 17.04 4.77
N LEU A 77 -7.64 16.53 4.32
CA LEU A 77 -7.49 15.11 4.00
C LEU A 77 -7.70 14.23 5.24
N LYS A 78 -8.62 13.29 5.14
CA LYS A 78 -8.74 12.18 6.10
C LYS A 78 -7.69 11.09 5.79
N THR A 79 -7.37 10.26 6.77
CA THR A 79 -6.41 9.15 6.59
C THR A 79 -6.79 8.21 5.45
N SER A 80 -8.09 7.92 5.27
CA SER A 80 -8.61 7.11 4.16
C SER A 80 -8.38 7.75 2.78
N ASN A 81 -8.43 9.10 2.69
CA ASN A 81 -8.10 9.79 1.44
C ASN A 81 -6.62 9.65 1.10
N ILE A 82 -5.74 9.70 2.12
CA ILE A 82 -4.29 9.54 1.95
C ILE A 82 -3.97 8.11 1.50
N GLU A 83 -4.61 7.10 2.09
CA GLU A 83 -4.48 5.71 1.64
C GLU A 83 -4.96 5.55 0.19
N SER A 84 -6.05 6.22 -0.18
CA SER A 84 -6.55 6.24 -1.57
C SER A 84 -5.55 6.86 -2.54
N LEU A 85 -4.82 7.92 -2.16
CA LEU A 85 -3.74 8.50 -2.97
C LEU A 85 -2.61 7.48 -3.20
N GLY A 86 -2.20 6.76 -2.14
CA GLY A 86 -1.22 5.68 -2.26
C GLY A 86 -1.68 4.55 -3.18
N ALA A 87 -2.96 4.16 -3.08
CA ALA A 87 -3.56 3.16 -3.97
C ALA A 87 -3.62 3.63 -5.44
N LYS A 88 -3.93 4.90 -5.69
CA LYS A 88 -3.88 5.49 -7.03
C LYS A 88 -2.45 5.47 -7.59
N PHE A 89 -1.46 5.81 -6.78
CA PHE A 89 -0.06 5.74 -7.18
C PHE A 89 0.36 4.31 -7.56
N HIS A 90 -0.12 3.28 -6.86
CA HIS A 90 0.11 1.89 -7.25
C HIS A 90 -0.36 1.58 -8.68
N SER A 91 -1.49 2.12 -9.11
CA SER A 91 -2.00 1.89 -10.47
C SER A 91 -1.04 2.40 -11.54
N TYR A 92 -0.36 3.53 -11.29
CA TYR A 92 0.69 4.04 -12.19
C TYR A 92 1.94 3.16 -12.19
N ILE A 93 2.40 2.69 -11.02
CA ILE A 93 3.53 1.76 -10.92
C ILE A 93 3.27 0.50 -11.75
N ASN A 94 2.05 -0.02 -11.71
CA ASN A 94 1.68 -1.22 -12.45
C ASN A 94 1.71 -1.01 -13.96
N TYR A 95 1.31 0.17 -14.44
CA TYR A 95 1.34 0.54 -15.86
C TYR A 95 2.76 0.81 -16.36
N ASP A 96 3.56 1.59 -15.64
CA ASP A 96 4.88 2.10 -16.03
C ASP A 96 5.97 1.01 -16.13
N LYS A 97 5.79 -0.15 -15.47
CA LYS A 97 6.73 -1.29 -15.45
C LYS A 97 8.15 -0.96 -14.97
N LYS A 98 8.43 0.22 -14.44
CA LYS A 98 9.71 0.56 -13.81
C LYS A 98 9.80 -0.08 -12.43
N ASN A 99 11.01 -0.23 -11.89
CA ASN A 99 11.25 -1.00 -10.67
C ASN A 99 11.67 -0.15 -9.46
N ASP A 100 12.17 1.07 -9.68
CA ASP A 100 12.66 1.92 -8.60
C ASP A 100 11.93 3.26 -8.58
N TYR A 101 11.36 3.59 -7.43
CA TYR A 101 10.64 4.84 -7.17
C TYR A 101 11.17 5.50 -5.91
N PHE A 102 11.20 6.83 -5.89
CA PHE A 102 11.72 7.62 -4.78
C PHE A 102 10.66 8.60 -4.28
N VAL A 103 10.20 8.41 -3.06
CA VAL A 103 9.22 9.27 -2.41
C VAL A 103 9.95 10.30 -1.56
N ASN A 104 9.86 11.58 -1.93
CA ASN A 104 10.51 12.64 -1.17
C ASN A 104 9.58 13.16 -0.06
N SER A 105 9.86 12.76 1.15
CA SER A 105 9.08 13.11 2.34
C SER A 105 9.19 14.59 2.73
N ASP A 106 10.23 15.30 2.29
CA ASP A 106 10.43 16.72 2.62
C ASP A 106 9.40 17.62 1.92
N THR A 107 8.77 17.12 0.85
CA THR A 107 7.75 17.87 0.10
C THR A 107 6.35 17.73 0.68
N ILE A 108 6.14 16.89 1.69
CA ILE A 108 4.86 16.71 2.34
C ILE A 108 4.57 17.94 3.23
N ASN A 109 3.60 18.73 2.83
CA ASN A 109 3.05 19.85 3.61
C ASN A 109 1.61 19.51 4.01
N SER A 110 1.45 18.74 5.07
CA SER A 110 0.15 18.29 5.58
C SER A 110 0.13 18.31 7.10
N ASN A 111 -0.99 18.71 7.68
CA ASN A 111 -1.23 18.68 9.12
C ASN A 111 -1.57 17.26 9.63
N VAL A 112 -1.78 16.29 8.74
CA VAL A 112 -2.14 14.93 9.11
C VAL A 112 -0.90 14.19 9.61
N LYS A 113 -0.92 13.84 10.88
CA LYS A 113 0.15 13.06 11.51
C LYS A 113 0.34 11.72 10.80
N ASN A 114 1.60 11.33 10.56
CA ASN A 114 1.96 10.09 9.86
C ASN A 114 1.44 9.99 8.41
N PHE A 115 1.27 11.11 7.71
CA PHE A 115 0.80 11.16 6.33
C PHE A 115 1.50 10.12 5.43
N LEU A 116 2.84 10.15 5.42
CA LEU A 116 3.65 9.23 4.61
C LEU A 116 3.33 7.75 4.93
N GLY A 117 3.08 7.43 6.20
CA GLY A 117 2.70 6.08 6.61
C GLY A 117 1.40 5.62 5.98
N TYR A 118 0.37 6.44 6.01
CA TYR A 118 -0.92 6.14 5.37
C TYR A 118 -0.80 6.05 3.84
N PHE A 119 -0.03 6.95 3.22
CA PHE A 119 0.21 6.89 1.77
C PHE A 119 0.88 5.57 1.36
N LEU A 120 1.95 5.17 2.04
CA LEU A 120 2.65 3.92 1.76
C LEU A 120 1.81 2.69 2.12
N HIS A 121 0.98 2.77 3.17
CA HIS A 121 0.04 1.71 3.54
C HIS A 121 -0.99 1.49 2.44
N GLY A 122 -1.62 2.56 1.93
CA GLY A 122 -2.57 2.45 0.82
C GLY A 122 -1.94 1.86 -0.45
N LEU A 123 -0.70 2.25 -0.76
CA LEU A 123 0.11 1.67 -1.84
C LEU A 123 0.26 0.15 -1.64
N LYS A 124 0.62 -0.29 -0.44
CA LYS A 124 0.80 -1.70 -0.09
C LYS A 124 -0.51 -2.48 -0.15
N LEU A 125 -1.57 -1.94 0.43
CA LEU A 125 -2.89 -2.59 0.40
C LEU A 125 -3.41 -2.81 -1.02
N LYS A 126 -3.12 -1.89 -1.95
CA LYS A 126 -3.48 -2.03 -3.37
C LYS A 126 -2.62 -3.05 -4.11
N SER A 127 -1.40 -3.29 -3.65
CA SER A 127 -0.47 -4.26 -4.27
C SER A 127 -0.80 -5.72 -3.97
N TYR A 128 -1.80 -5.99 -3.15
CA TYR A 128 -2.24 -7.35 -2.84
C TYR A 128 -2.72 -8.08 -4.09
N GLU A 129 -2.24 -9.27 -4.28
CA GLU A 129 -2.66 -10.20 -5.34
C GLU A 129 -2.77 -11.61 -4.79
N PHE A 130 -3.94 -12.24 -4.93
CA PHE A 130 -4.11 -13.65 -4.63
C PHE A 130 -3.60 -14.49 -5.80
N ASN A 131 -2.38 -14.99 -5.68
CA ASN A 131 -1.65 -15.65 -6.77
C ASN A 131 -1.29 -17.12 -6.45
N ILE A 132 -1.87 -17.71 -5.39
CA ILE A 132 -1.46 -19.05 -4.91
C ILE A 132 -1.64 -20.10 -6.01
N TYR A 133 -2.75 -20.06 -6.72
CA TYR A 133 -3.12 -21.05 -7.74
C TYR A 133 -2.79 -20.67 -9.18
N LYS A 134 -2.18 -19.48 -9.40
CA LYS A 134 -1.81 -19.07 -10.75
C LYS A 134 -0.52 -19.80 -11.20
N SER A 135 -0.59 -20.40 -12.41
CA SER A 135 0.58 -21.02 -13.05
C SER A 135 1.65 -20.00 -13.45
N LYS A 136 1.22 -18.82 -13.91
CA LYS A 136 2.11 -17.69 -14.24
C LYS A 136 1.94 -16.59 -13.18
N LYS A 137 3.01 -16.31 -12.45
CA LYS A 137 3.03 -15.25 -11.42
C LYS A 137 3.93 -14.10 -11.90
N ASP A 138 3.47 -12.87 -11.74
CA ASP A 138 4.33 -11.70 -11.91
C ASP A 138 5.37 -11.69 -10.77
N LYS A 139 6.62 -11.89 -11.13
CA LYS A 139 7.77 -11.92 -10.19
C LYS A 139 8.44 -10.54 -10.05
N ARG A 140 7.89 -9.50 -10.65
CA ARG A 140 8.46 -8.16 -10.59
C ARG A 140 8.53 -7.68 -9.14
N LEU A 141 9.71 -7.25 -8.74
CA LEU A 141 9.96 -6.59 -7.45
C LEU A 141 10.10 -5.09 -7.70
N VAL A 142 9.26 -4.30 -7.09
CA VAL A 142 9.32 -2.84 -7.15
C VAL A 142 9.84 -2.31 -5.82
N SER A 143 10.87 -1.47 -5.87
CA SER A 143 11.44 -0.78 -4.71
C SER A 143 10.87 0.63 -4.60
N VAL A 144 10.27 0.95 -3.48
CA VAL A 144 9.84 2.31 -3.14
C VAL A 144 10.75 2.84 -2.04
N ASN A 145 11.62 3.76 -2.40
CA ASN A 145 12.66 4.31 -1.53
C ASN A 145 12.19 5.65 -0.96
N VAL A 146 12.05 5.73 0.34
CA VAL A 146 11.73 6.98 1.04
C VAL A 146 13.00 7.79 1.21
N ILE A 147 13.01 9.01 0.67
CA ILE A 147 14.10 9.98 0.81
C ILE A 147 13.59 11.23 1.52
N GLY A 148 14.51 12.02 2.06
CA GLY A 148 14.22 13.25 2.80
C GLY A 148 14.49 13.12 4.29
N ASN A 149 14.42 14.27 4.98
CA ASN A 149 14.72 14.41 6.41
C ASN A 149 13.48 14.74 7.25
N LYS A 150 12.46 15.33 6.64
CA LYS A 150 11.18 15.68 7.28
C LYS A 150 10.15 14.57 7.11
N ASN A 151 9.11 14.61 7.91
CA ASN A 151 7.95 13.68 7.82
C ASN A 151 8.33 12.19 7.84
N LYS A 152 9.43 11.84 8.51
CA LYS A 152 9.88 10.45 8.65
C LYS A 152 8.87 9.63 9.46
N ILE A 153 8.75 8.37 9.10
CA ILE A 153 7.94 7.41 9.84
C ILE A 153 8.83 6.80 10.93
N SER A 154 8.40 6.90 12.19
CA SER A 154 9.09 6.23 13.31
C SER A 154 9.08 4.70 13.12
N THR A 155 10.08 4.02 13.66
CA THR A 155 10.18 2.55 13.61
C THR A 155 8.90 1.88 14.17
N GLN A 156 8.34 2.44 15.24
CA GLN A 156 7.09 1.93 15.82
C GLN A 156 5.92 2.03 14.83
N ASN A 157 5.78 3.15 14.11
CA ASN A 157 4.73 3.30 13.10
C ASN A 157 5.00 2.42 11.87
N GLN A 158 6.25 2.20 11.47
CA GLN A 158 6.57 1.23 10.40
C GLN A 158 6.10 -0.18 10.79
N LEU A 159 6.38 -0.62 12.02
CA LEU A 159 5.93 -1.91 12.53
C LEU A 159 4.39 -1.99 12.61
N ARG A 160 3.73 -0.90 13.05
CA ARG A 160 2.28 -0.83 13.09
C ARG A 160 1.66 -0.98 11.70
N PHE A 161 2.11 -0.23 10.70
CA PHE A 161 1.60 -0.34 9.35
C PHE A 161 1.86 -1.71 8.73
N LYS A 162 3.03 -2.30 9.00
CA LYS A 162 3.35 -3.66 8.59
C LYS A 162 2.40 -4.68 9.20
N ALA A 163 2.09 -4.59 10.49
CA ALA A 163 1.14 -5.49 11.14
C ALA A 163 -0.28 -5.35 10.57
N LEU A 164 -0.74 -4.11 10.28
CA LEU A 164 -2.03 -3.86 9.64
C LEU A 164 -2.08 -4.45 8.22
N GLU A 165 -1.00 -4.33 7.45
CA GLU A 165 -0.86 -4.92 6.12
C GLU A 165 -0.93 -6.45 6.18
N GLU A 166 -0.12 -7.09 7.03
CA GLU A 166 -0.07 -8.55 7.19
C GLU A 166 -1.43 -9.10 7.62
N GLY A 167 -2.09 -8.46 8.60
CA GLY A 167 -3.44 -8.85 9.03
C GLY A 167 -4.49 -8.71 7.93
N THR A 168 -4.44 -7.61 7.16
CA THR A 168 -5.36 -7.40 6.03
C THR A 168 -5.13 -8.42 4.93
N PHE A 169 -3.88 -8.74 4.61
CA PHE A 169 -3.55 -9.74 3.58
C PHE A 169 -3.97 -11.13 4.02
N PHE A 170 -3.73 -11.48 5.28
CA PHE A 170 -4.21 -12.74 5.84
C PHE A 170 -5.74 -12.88 5.72
N ALA A 171 -6.50 -11.83 6.06
CA ALA A 171 -7.96 -11.84 5.92
C ALA A 171 -8.39 -11.96 4.44
N ARG A 172 -7.72 -11.24 3.53
CA ARG A 172 -8.01 -11.33 2.09
C ARG A 172 -7.67 -12.70 1.51
N ASP A 173 -6.59 -13.34 1.97
CA ASP A 173 -6.25 -14.71 1.57
C ASP A 173 -7.37 -15.68 1.98
N LEU A 174 -7.88 -15.57 3.21
CA LEU A 174 -9.00 -16.41 3.67
C LEU A 174 -10.26 -16.22 2.81
N VAL A 175 -10.58 -14.96 2.45
CA VAL A 175 -11.76 -14.66 1.60
C VAL A 175 -11.58 -15.16 0.16
N SER A 176 -10.34 -15.17 -0.34
CA SER A 176 -10.04 -15.54 -1.74
C SER A 176 -9.86 -17.03 -1.95
N GLU A 177 -9.72 -17.80 -0.88
CA GLU A 177 -9.57 -19.24 -0.96
C GLU A 177 -10.87 -19.92 -1.47
N PRO A 178 -10.76 -20.91 -2.35
CA PRO A 178 -11.93 -21.68 -2.79
C PRO A 178 -12.44 -22.60 -1.69
N GLY A 179 -13.77 -22.86 -1.66
CA GLY A 179 -14.43 -23.63 -0.61
C GLY A 179 -13.97 -25.09 -0.49
N ASN A 180 -13.38 -25.67 -1.54
CA ASN A 180 -12.77 -27.00 -1.47
C ASN A 180 -11.43 -27.03 -0.75
N ILE A 181 -10.83 -25.87 -0.51
CA ILE A 181 -9.59 -25.69 0.28
C ILE A 181 -9.92 -25.13 1.66
N LEU A 182 -10.64 -24.01 1.71
CA LEU A 182 -10.99 -23.36 2.97
C LEU A 182 -12.36 -23.84 3.47
N HIS A 183 -12.36 -25.01 4.09
CA HIS A 183 -13.49 -25.54 4.86
C HIS A 183 -13.26 -25.27 6.36
N PRO A 184 -14.26 -25.51 7.24
CA PRO A 184 -14.18 -25.14 8.66
C PRO A 184 -12.92 -25.60 9.39
N ASP A 185 -12.48 -26.82 9.20
CA ASP A 185 -11.26 -27.35 9.82
C ASP A 185 -10.01 -26.62 9.38
N GLU A 186 -9.88 -26.34 8.06
CA GLU A 186 -8.72 -25.61 7.54
C GLU A 186 -8.74 -24.16 8.00
N TYR A 187 -9.94 -23.53 8.05
CA TYR A 187 -10.10 -22.20 8.61
C TYR A 187 -9.64 -22.16 10.08
N ALA A 188 -10.09 -23.11 10.90
CA ALA A 188 -9.69 -23.22 12.30
C ALA A 188 -8.16 -23.39 12.46
N LYS A 189 -7.53 -24.22 11.61
CA LYS A 189 -6.07 -24.38 11.60
C LYS A 189 -5.36 -23.07 11.29
N ARG A 190 -5.80 -22.34 10.25
CA ARG A 190 -5.19 -21.07 9.86
C ARG A 190 -5.36 -20.01 10.95
N ILE A 191 -6.54 -19.87 11.51
CA ILE A 191 -6.77 -18.96 12.65
C ILE A 191 -5.88 -19.32 13.84
N ASN A 192 -5.72 -20.63 14.14
CA ASN A 192 -4.88 -21.07 15.25
C ASN A 192 -3.41 -20.63 15.12
N THR A 193 -2.92 -20.40 13.90
CA THR A 193 -1.56 -19.88 13.69
C THR A 193 -1.35 -18.49 14.28
N LEU A 194 -2.43 -17.73 14.50
CA LEU A 194 -2.35 -16.39 15.08
C LEU A 194 -1.95 -16.39 16.56
N LYS A 195 -1.98 -17.55 17.23
CA LYS A 195 -1.43 -17.73 18.60
C LYS A 195 0.04 -17.28 18.69
N LYS A 196 0.82 -17.46 17.63
CA LYS A 196 2.21 -16.99 17.56
C LYS A 196 2.37 -15.47 17.69
N HIS A 197 1.28 -14.71 17.46
CA HIS A 197 1.23 -13.26 17.64
C HIS A 197 0.65 -12.86 19.01
N GLY A 198 0.50 -13.80 19.94
CA GLY A 198 0.01 -13.55 21.30
C GLY A 198 -1.52 -13.53 21.44
N LEU A 199 -2.27 -13.90 20.39
CA LEU A 199 -3.73 -13.97 20.47
C LEU A 199 -4.17 -15.22 21.23
N LYS A 200 -5.12 -15.07 22.15
CA LYS A 200 -5.83 -16.20 22.77
C LYS A 200 -6.89 -16.68 21.78
N ILE A 201 -6.82 -17.95 21.39
CA ILE A 201 -7.73 -18.56 20.42
C ILE A 201 -8.27 -19.86 21.00
N ASP A 202 -9.58 -19.95 21.07
CA ASP A 202 -10.32 -21.14 21.50
C ASP A 202 -11.09 -21.68 20.29
N ILE A 203 -10.86 -22.94 19.93
CA ILE A 203 -11.53 -23.63 18.82
C ILE A 203 -12.44 -24.69 19.45
N TYR A 204 -13.69 -24.70 19.05
CA TYR A 204 -14.68 -25.66 19.52
C TYR A 204 -15.04 -26.62 18.40
N ASP A 205 -14.90 -27.91 18.68
CA ASP A 205 -15.38 -29.01 17.86
C ASP A 205 -16.90 -29.25 18.03
N ASP A 206 -17.47 -30.11 17.20
CA ASP A 206 -18.90 -30.46 17.23
C ASP A 206 -19.36 -30.95 18.60
N LYS A 207 -18.52 -31.73 19.29
CA LYS A 207 -18.85 -32.25 20.64
C LYS A 207 -18.98 -31.12 21.63
N LYS A 208 -18.09 -30.16 21.58
CA LYS A 208 -18.11 -28.98 22.45
C LYS A 208 -19.28 -28.06 22.12
N LEU A 209 -19.53 -27.82 20.79
CA LEU A 209 -20.67 -27.02 20.33
C LEU A 209 -22.01 -27.62 20.77
N LYS A 210 -22.16 -28.96 20.69
CA LYS A 210 -23.33 -29.67 21.17
C LYS A 210 -23.54 -29.51 22.69
N LYS A 211 -22.46 -29.65 23.50
CA LYS A 211 -22.53 -29.41 24.93
C LYS A 211 -22.92 -27.98 25.31
N LEU A 212 -22.58 -27.01 24.46
CA LEU A 212 -22.93 -25.60 24.64
C LEU A 212 -24.32 -25.25 24.13
N GLY A 213 -25.07 -26.21 23.54
CA GLY A 213 -26.39 -25.98 23.00
C GLY A 213 -26.41 -25.18 21.69
N MET A 214 -25.29 -25.07 20.98
CA MET A 214 -25.17 -24.29 19.73
C MET A 214 -25.70 -25.06 18.52
N ASN A 215 -26.94 -25.59 18.64
CA ASN A 215 -27.52 -26.51 17.67
C ASN A 215 -27.77 -25.87 16.31
N ALA A 216 -28.09 -24.58 16.22
CA ALA A 216 -28.27 -23.88 14.96
C ALA A 216 -26.96 -23.87 14.13
N LEU A 217 -25.82 -23.68 14.78
CA LEU A 217 -24.50 -23.72 14.13
C LEU A 217 -24.18 -25.13 13.63
N LEU A 218 -24.46 -26.15 14.46
CA LEU A 218 -24.32 -27.56 14.06
C LEU A 218 -25.22 -27.90 12.87
N GLY A 219 -26.48 -27.38 12.85
CA GLY A 219 -27.41 -27.59 11.74
C GLY A 219 -26.87 -27.06 10.40
N VAL A 220 -26.17 -25.93 10.42
CA VAL A 220 -25.49 -25.39 9.22
C VAL A 220 -24.35 -26.31 8.77
N GLY A 221 -23.56 -26.82 9.72
CA GLY A 221 -22.43 -27.71 9.43
C GLY A 221 -22.84 -29.05 8.83
N GLN A 222 -24.02 -29.60 9.21
CA GLN A 222 -24.50 -30.89 8.72
C GLN A 222 -24.71 -30.99 7.22
N GLY A 223 -24.86 -29.86 6.52
CA GLY A 223 -24.96 -29.81 5.05
C GLY A 223 -23.62 -30.02 4.32
N SER A 224 -22.51 -30.09 5.03
CA SER A 224 -21.17 -30.26 4.48
C SER A 224 -20.57 -31.61 4.87
N ILE A 225 -19.92 -32.28 3.92
CA ILE A 225 -19.11 -33.49 4.16
C ILE A 225 -17.85 -33.16 5.01
N ARG A 226 -17.48 -31.88 5.06
CA ARG A 226 -16.29 -31.34 5.75
C ARG A 226 -16.70 -30.24 6.73
N GLY A 227 -17.74 -30.49 7.49
CA GLY A 227 -18.27 -29.58 8.53
C GLY A 227 -17.31 -29.39 9.70
#